data_26e3f7dfb84edaa8317ba79858f68002
#
_entry.id   26e3f7dfb84edaa8317ba79858f68002
#
_cell.length_a   1.000
_cell.length_b   1.000
_cell.length_c   1.000
_cell.angle_alpha   90.00
_cell.angle_beta   90.00
_cell.angle_gamma   90.00
#
_symmetry.space_group_name_H-M   'P 1'
#
loop_
_entity.id
_entity.type
_entity.pdbx_description
1 polymer ?
#
loop_
_entity_poly.entity_id
_entity_poly.type
_entity_poly.pdbx_seq_one_letter_code
_entity_poly.pdbx_strand_id
1 'polypeptide(L)'
;MKKIWFLAGLLLSPLVDSAPVPVEIAEVQWRPFSTKIEALGSLQANESVTLSATVTETIRAIHFKDGQVVKANQVLVEMTSNEEHALLEEARSEYNEAKRQFDRVKSLEAKQLASLSLLDERTQLLEASEARLLATQSRLEERLIIAPFSGVVGLRDISVGALVKPGDEIVTLDDLTQMKLDISLPAVYLSTVQKGMAITATTPYINGESFSGEVSSIDSRIDTSTRAIRVRAILPNPKGKLLPGMLMTVNLTTPVVDQLLIPEASLVQEGFRQYVYVVAPADGVDKVNKQQVTTGARNNGEVVVMSGLNAGDRIVVHGILRLRDQSEIRILPANFSK
;
A
#
# COMPACT_ATOMS: atom_id res chain seq x y z
N MET A 1 29.24 19.94 -96.92
CA MET A 1 30.13 19.42 -95.89
C MET A 1 30.05 20.39 -94.69
N LYS A 2 29.22 20.06 -93.69
CA LYS A 2 29.05 20.85 -92.50
C LYS A 2 29.65 20.12 -91.28
N LYS A 3 30.69 20.65 -90.68
CA LYS A 3 31.35 20.14 -89.49
C LYS A 3 30.51 20.56 -88.24
N ILE A 4 30.03 19.57 -87.49
CA ILE A 4 29.38 19.78 -86.24
C ILE A 4 30.42 19.58 -85.12
N TRP A 5 30.66 20.63 -84.32
CA TRP A 5 31.51 20.62 -83.13
C TRP A 5 30.62 20.24 -81.92
N PHE A 6 30.95 19.15 -81.21
CA PHE A 6 30.37 18.71 -79.97
C PHE A 6 31.13 19.42 -78.82
N LEU A 7 30.48 20.32 -78.13
CA LEU A 7 31.02 20.97 -76.95
C LEU A 7 30.65 20.13 -75.74
N ALA A 8 31.61 19.41 -75.14
CA ALA A 8 31.47 18.68 -73.91
C ALA A 8 31.48 19.67 -72.72
N GLY A 9 30.29 20.01 -72.19
CA GLY A 9 30.16 20.78 -70.97
C GLY A 9 30.45 19.93 -69.72
N LEU A 10 31.57 20.21 -69.05
CA LEU A 10 31.96 19.67 -67.77
C LEU A 10 31.07 20.28 -66.67
N LEU A 11 30.06 19.57 -66.16
CA LEU A 11 29.29 19.95 -65.03
C LEU A 11 30.15 19.78 -63.76
N LEU A 12 30.78 20.84 -63.31
CA LEU A 12 31.29 20.98 -61.94
C LEU A 12 30.09 21.14 -61.03
N SER A 13 29.72 20.07 -60.32
CA SER A 13 28.80 20.16 -59.17
C SER A 13 29.50 20.92 -58.05
N PRO A 14 28.94 22.04 -57.53
CA PRO A 14 29.52 22.69 -56.37
C PRO A 14 29.45 21.76 -55.17
N LEU A 15 30.58 21.46 -54.55
CA LEU A 15 30.67 20.94 -53.20
C LEU A 15 30.00 21.97 -52.30
N VAL A 16 28.78 21.70 -51.85
CA VAL A 16 28.11 22.51 -50.80
C VAL A 16 28.88 22.26 -49.50
N ASP A 17 29.84 23.11 -49.24
CA ASP A 17 30.50 23.17 -47.94
C ASP A 17 29.45 23.63 -46.90
N SER A 18 28.89 22.66 -46.21
CA SER A 18 27.85 22.92 -45.17
C SER A 18 28.55 23.50 -43.95
N ALA A 19 28.32 24.77 -43.63
CA ALA A 19 28.87 25.38 -42.45
C ALA A 19 28.56 24.53 -41.20
N PRO A 20 29.52 24.35 -40.26
CA PRO A 20 29.36 23.54 -39.07
C PRO A 20 28.12 23.94 -38.26
N VAL A 21 27.28 23.00 -37.91
CA VAL A 21 26.02 23.24 -37.18
C VAL A 21 26.37 23.64 -35.73
N PRO A 22 25.91 24.78 -35.22
CA PRO A 22 26.11 25.16 -33.83
C PRO A 22 25.26 24.26 -32.92
N VAL A 23 25.89 23.61 -31.92
CA VAL A 23 25.27 22.69 -31.01
C VAL A 23 25.70 22.90 -29.56
N GLU A 24 24.85 22.57 -28.61
CA GLU A 24 25.23 22.41 -27.22
C GLU A 24 25.35 20.92 -26.89
N ILE A 25 26.32 20.59 -26.06
CA ILE A 25 26.62 19.21 -25.70
C ILE A 25 26.49 19.00 -24.19
N ALA A 26 26.19 17.77 -23.79
CA ALA A 26 26.28 17.31 -22.42
C ALA A 26 27.13 16.03 -22.36
N GLU A 27 27.74 15.79 -21.23
CA GLU A 27 28.46 14.56 -20.95
C GLU A 27 27.56 13.54 -20.28
N VAL A 28 27.62 12.31 -20.71
CA VAL A 28 26.89 11.18 -20.16
C VAL A 28 27.57 10.76 -18.87
N GLN A 29 26.84 10.84 -17.74
CA GLN A 29 27.39 10.60 -16.42
C GLN A 29 26.52 9.70 -15.58
N TRP A 30 27.15 8.90 -14.71
CA TRP A 30 26.45 8.22 -13.63
C TRP A 30 26.00 9.23 -12.60
N ARG A 31 24.69 9.26 -12.32
CA ARG A 31 24.11 10.16 -11.31
C ARG A 31 23.02 9.45 -10.53
N PRO A 32 22.84 9.85 -9.24
CA PRO A 32 21.74 9.33 -8.43
C PRO A 32 20.38 9.60 -9.11
N PHE A 33 19.60 8.56 -9.29
CA PHE A 33 18.30 8.64 -9.95
C PHE A 33 17.24 7.87 -9.16
N SER A 34 16.09 8.47 -9.01
CA SER A 34 14.89 7.84 -8.46
C SER A 34 13.67 8.23 -9.28
N THR A 35 12.70 7.35 -9.34
CA THR A 35 11.41 7.64 -9.97
C THR A 35 10.31 7.71 -8.93
N LYS A 36 9.27 8.45 -9.24
CA LYS A 36 8.02 8.44 -8.49
C LYS A 36 6.99 7.62 -9.27
N ILE A 37 6.41 6.65 -8.59
CA ILE A 37 5.29 5.89 -9.12
C ILE A 37 4.04 6.49 -8.51
N GLU A 38 3.21 7.11 -9.33
CA GLU A 38 1.92 7.65 -8.89
C GLU A 38 0.84 6.59 -9.03
N ALA A 39 0.02 6.44 -7.99
CA ALA A 39 -1.07 5.47 -7.95
C ALA A 39 -2.23 5.98 -7.09
N LEU A 40 -3.37 5.33 -7.23
CA LEU A 40 -4.53 5.55 -6.37
C LEU A 40 -4.62 4.45 -5.32
N GLY A 41 -5.08 4.81 -4.13
CA GLY A 41 -5.33 3.89 -3.05
C GLY A 41 -6.54 4.28 -2.23
N SER A 42 -7.07 3.33 -1.48
CA SER A 42 -8.19 3.54 -0.57
C SER A 42 -7.78 3.25 0.85
N LEU A 43 -8.18 4.12 1.77
CA LEU A 43 -7.92 3.95 3.20
C LEU A 43 -8.88 2.94 3.83
N GLN A 44 -8.34 2.14 4.71
CA GLN A 44 -9.07 1.25 5.61
C GLN A 44 -8.61 1.52 7.04
N ALA A 45 -9.49 1.25 8.00
CA ALA A 45 -9.10 1.26 9.41
C ALA A 45 -8.01 0.22 9.68
N ASN A 46 -7.25 0.39 10.75
CA ASN A 46 -6.30 -0.63 11.21
C ASN A 46 -7.01 -1.95 11.52
N GLU A 47 -8.08 -1.86 12.30
CA GLU A 47 -9.05 -2.95 12.51
C GLU A 47 -10.45 -2.35 12.39
N SER A 48 -11.36 -3.12 11.79
CA SER A 48 -12.77 -2.74 11.63
C SER A 48 -13.64 -3.95 11.85
N VAL A 49 -14.69 -3.79 12.64
CA VAL A 49 -15.67 -4.83 12.90
C VAL A 49 -17.07 -4.24 13.03
N THR A 50 -18.06 -4.92 12.45
CA THR A 50 -19.46 -4.68 12.76
C THR A 50 -19.87 -5.59 13.88
N LEU A 51 -20.17 -5.04 15.04
CA LEU A 51 -20.69 -5.77 16.19
C LEU A 51 -22.16 -6.06 15.96
N SER A 52 -22.54 -7.33 16.05
CA SER A 52 -23.90 -7.83 15.79
C SER A 52 -24.43 -8.59 17.01
N ALA A 53 -25.75 -8.65 17.15
CA ALA A 53 -26.38 -9.49 18.16
C ALA A 53 -26.12 -10.97 17.87
N THR A 54 -25.92 -11.77 18.93
CA THR A 54 -25.67 -13.21 18.88
C THR A 54 -26.90 -14.03 19.30
N VAL A 55 -27.81 -13.39 20.01
CA VAL A 55 -29.05 -14.00 20.53
C VAL A 55 -30.27 -13.13 20.19
N THR A 56 -31.47 -13.69 20.31
CA THR A 56 -32.73 -12.93 20.18
C THR A 56 -33.11 -12.42 21.55
N GLU A 57 -32.92 -11.10 21.78
CA GLU A 57 -33.22 -10.46 23.06
C GLU A 57 -33.56 -8.98 22.88
N THR A 58 -34.18 -8.41 23.93
CA THR A 58 -34.47 -6.96 23.99
C THR A 58 -33.26 -6.17 24.54
N ILE A 59 -32.91 -5.08 23.89
CA ILE A 59 -31.86 -4.16 24.37
C ILE A 59 -32.33 -3.52 25.69
N ARG A 60 -31.57 -3.77 26.75
CA ARG A 60 -31.82 -3.21 28.09
C ARG A 60 -31.14 -1.86 28.28
N ALA A 61 -29.88 -1.75 27.89
CA ALA A 61 -29.08 -0.53 28.04
C ALA A 61 -28.03 -0.40 26.93
N ILE A 62 -27.67 0.86 26.62
CA ILE A 62 -26.62 1.20 25.69
C ILE A 62 -25.66 2.13 26.43
N HIS A 63 -24.37 1.76 26.50
CA HIS A 63 -23.35 2.40 27.33
C HIS A 63 -22.34 3.25 26.52
N PHE A 64 -22.69 3.61 25.31
CA PHE A 64 -21.88 4.49 24.47
C PHE A 64 -22.71 5.56 23.77
N LYS A 65 -22.06 6.59 23.26
CA LYS A 65 -22.62 7.61 22.35
C LYS A 65 -22.04 7.43 20.96
N ASP A 66 -22.78 7.85 19.96
CA ASP A 66 -22.35 7.83 18.57
C ASP A 66 -21.02 8.60 18.40
N GLY A 67 -20.05 8.02 17.71
CA GLY A 67 -18.71 8.58 17.52
C GLY A 67 -17.80 8.57 18.76
N GLN A 68 -18.20 7.92 19.84
CA GLN A 68 -17.39 7.86 21.06
C GLN A 68 -16.17 6.95 20.90
N VAL A 69 -15.05 7.35 21.49
CA VAL A 69 -13.89 6.47 21.69
C VAL A 69 -14.17 5.51 22.84
N VAL A 70 -14.03 4.21 22.59
CA VAL A 70 -14.21 3.14 23.58
C VAL A 70 -12.93 2.33 23.77
N LYS A 71 -12.82 1.65 24.92
CA LYS A 71 -11.67 0.81 25.24
C LYS A 71 -11.98 -0.67 24.95
N ALA A 72 -10.94 -1.45 24.70
CA ALA A 72 -11.05 -2.91 24.64
C ALA A 72 -11.72 -3.45 25.94
N ASN A 73 -12.59 -4.46 25.78
CA ASN A 73 -13.39 -5.07 26.84
C ASN A 73 -14.43 -4.16 27.50
N GLN A 74 -14.70 -2.98 26.95
CA GLN A 74 -15.78 -2.13 27.41
C GLN A 74 -17.12 -2.71 26.95
N VAL A 75 -18.08 -2.85 27.88
CA VAL A 75 -19.46 -3.22 27.54
C VAL A 75 -20.12 -2.06 26.81
N LEU A 76 -20.63 -2.31 25.62
CA LEU A 76 -21.29 -1.34 24.74
C LEU A 76 -22.82 -1.46 24.84
N VAL A 77 -23.34 -2.69 24.81
CA VAL A 77 -24.77 -2.94 24.89
C VAL A 77 -25.03 -4.07 25.85
N GLU A 78 -26.09 -3.93 26.60
CA GLU A 78 -26.60 -4.92 27.54
C GLU A 78 -28.01 -5.31 27.11
N MET A 79 -28.23 -6.61 26.91
CA MET A 79 -29.53 -7.17 26.60
C MET A 79 -30.22 -7.67 27.87
N THR A 80 -31.51 -7.97 27.78
CA THR A 80 -32.25 -8.58 28.88
C THR A 80 -31.65 -9.94 29.23
N SER A 81 -31.38 -10.16 30.53
CA SER A 81 -30.65 -11.35 31.02
C SER A 81 -31.12 -11.84 32.38
N ASN A 82 -32.36 -11.49 32.78
CA ASN A 82 -32.88 -11.86 34.10
C ASN A 82 -32.96 -13.34 34.34
N GLU A 83 -33.39 -14.11 33.32
CA GLU A 83 -33.48 -15.58 33.36
C GLU A 83 -32.08 -16.20 33.50
N GLU A 84 -31.11 -15.72 32.72
CA GLU A 84 -29.74 -16.20 32.74
C GLU A 84 -29.04 -15.94 34.05
N HIS A 85 -29.31 -14.80 34.68
CA HIS A 85 -28.80 -14.50 36.03
C HIS A 85 -29.36 -15.51 37.04
N ALA A 86 -30.65 -15.82 37.00
CA ALA A 86 -31.25 -16.85 37.88
C ALA A 86 -30.67 -18.24 37.65
N LEU A 87 -30.51 -18.64 36.37
CA LEU A 87 -29.89 -19.92 35.99
C LEU A 87 -28.40 -19.99 36.40
N LEU A 88 -27.68 -18.87 36.33
CA LEU A 88 -26.29 -18.79 36.78
C LEU A 88 -26.19 -19.04 38.30
N GLU A 89 -27.05 -18.44 39.11
CA GLU A 89 -27.06 -18.64 40.55
C GLU A 89 -27.47 -20.08 40.91
N GLU A 90 -28.39 -20.71 40.18
CA GLU A 90 -28.73 -22.11 40.31
C GLU A 90 -27.51 -23.00 40.03
N ALA A 91 -26.88 -22.86 38.86
CA ALA A 91 -25.72 -23.66 38.47
C ALA A 91 -24.53 -23.46 39.45
N ARG A 92 -24.36 -22.23 39.95
CA ARG A 92 -23.33 -21.91 40.95
C ARG A 92 -23.62 -22.63 42.30
N SER A 93 -24.87 -22.72 42.71
CA SER A 93 -25.27 -23.42 43.91
C SER A 93 -25.04 -24.92 43.80
N GLU A 94 -25.38 -25.52 42.63
CA GLU A 94 -25.10 -26.94 42.31
C GLU A 94 -23.59 -27.24 42.34
N TYR A 95 -22.79 -26.42 41.69
CA TYR A 95 -21.32 -26.57 41.69
C TYR A 95 -20.74 -26.48 43.10
N ASN A 96 -21.17 -25.52 43.90
CA ASN A 96 -20.72 -25.35 45.27
C ASN A 96 -21.10 -26.57 46.16
N GLU A 97 -22.28 -27.16 45.95
CA GLU A 97 -22.70 -28.39 46.67
C GLU A 97 -21.86 -29.59 46.25
N ALA A 98 -21.70 -29.82 44.92
CA ALA A 98 -20.87 -30.91 44.38
C ALA A 98 -19.42 -30.79 44.91
N LYS A 99 -18.87 -29.60 44.95
CA LYS A 99 -17.52 -29.33 45.48
C LYS A 99 -17.40 -29.68 46.97
N ARG A 100 -18.36 -29.27 47.80
CA ARG A 100 -18.37 -29.62 49.23
C ARG A 100 -18.45 -31.11 49.44
N GLN A 101 -19.25 -31.85 48.64
CA GLN A 101 -19.36 -33.30 48.71
C GLN A 101 -18.07 -34.01 48.28
N PHE A 102 -17.47 -33.56 47.19
CA PHE A 102 -16.15 -34.05 46.71
C PHE A 102 -15.08 -33.83 47.78
N ASP A 103 -14.92 -32.62 48.32
CA ASP A 103 -13.90 -32.30 49.31
C ASP A 103 -14.09 -33.14 50.59
N ARG A 104 -15.32 -33.42 51.01
CA ARG A 104 -15.65 -34.31 52.13
C ARG A 104 -15.23 -35.74 51.87
N VAL A 105 -15.60 -36.33 50.71
CA VAL A 105 -15.28 -37.71 50.35
C VAL A 105 -13.77 -37.87 50.15
N LYS A 106 -13.09 -36.90 49.54
CA LYS A 106 -11.65 -36.89 49.38
C LYS A 106 -10.93 -36.92 50.73
N SER A 107 -11.43 -36.18 51.71
CA SER A 107 -10.85 -36.21 53.06
C SER A 107 -11.11 -37.51 53.81
N LEU A 108 -12.23 -38.20 53.57
CA LEU A 108 -12.54 -39.48 54.15
C LEU A 108 -11.74 -40.62 53.47
N GLU A 109 -11.55 -40.55 52.15
CA GLU A 109 -10.72 -41.50 51.39
C GLU A 109 -9.28 -41.45 51.85
N ALA A 110 -8.70 -40.28 52.00
CA ALA A 110 -7.34 -40.10 52.55
C ALA A 110 -7.14 -40.69 53.94
N LYS A 111 -8.24 -40.88 54.71
CA LYS A 111 -8.27 -41.57 55.99
C LYS A 111 -8.68 -43.05 55.86
N GLN A 112 -8.83 -43.56 54.65
CA GLN A 112 -9.31 -44.95 54.36
C GLN A 112 -10.74 -45.21 54.85
N LEU A 113 -11.57 -44.16 54.99
CA LEU A 113 -12.98 -44.26 55.45
C LEU A 113 -14.01 -44.17 54.31
N ALA A 114 -13.53 -44.01 53.08
CA ALA A 114 -14.37 -44.01 51.87
C ALA A 114 -13.69 -44.82 50.76
N SER A 115 -14.47 -45.36 49.81
CA SER A 115 -13.95 -46.12 48.69
C SER A 115 -13.49 -45.20 47.55
N LEU A 116 -12.52 -45.63 46.75
CA LEU A 116 -12.13 -44.97 45.52
C LEU A 116 -13.28 -44.78 44.54
N SER A 117 -14.17 -45.77 44.43
CA SER A 117 -15.37 -45.70 43.58
C SER A 117 -16.29 -44.53 43.98
N LEU A 118 -16.44 -44.27 45.30
CA LEU A 118 -17.21 -43.13 45.77
C LEU A 118 -16.52 -41.78 45.46
N LEU A 119 -15.20 -41.76 45.58
CA LEU A 119 -14.43 -40.57 45.19
C LEU A 119 -14.55 -40.28 43.69
N ASP A 120 -14.43 -41.32 42.85
CA ASP A 120 -14.61 -41.21 41.41
C ASP A 120 -16.02 -40.69 41.04
N GLU A 121 -17.09 -41.24 41.70
CA GLU A 121 -18.46 -40.73 41.51
C GLU A 121 -18.58 -39.25 41.85
N ARG A 122 -18.02 -38.78 42.99
CA ARG A 122 -18.08 -37.38 43.39
C ARG A 122 -17.22 -36.47 42.48
N THR A 123 -16.12 -37.00 41.93
CA THR A 123 -15.30 -36.32 40.95
C THR A 123 -16.11 -36.07 39.68
N GLN A 124 -16.78 -37.07 39.14
CA GLN A 124 -17.63 -36.95 37.96
C GLN A 124 -18.77 -35.93 38.16
N LEU A 125 -19.42 -35.93 39.35
CA LEU A 125 -20.48 -34.96 39.66
C LEU A 125 -19.96 -33.55 39.77
N LEU A 126 -18.76 -33.35 40.33
CA LEU A 126 -18.11 -32.03 40.40
C LEU A 126 -17.78 -31.52 38.98
N GLU A 127 -17.15 -32.35 38.15
CA GLU A 127 -16.81 -31.97 36.77
C GLU A 127 -18.05 -31.64 35.94
N ALA A 128 -19.13 -32.42 36.09
CA ALA A 128 -20.40 -32.17 35.40
C ALA A 128 -21.03 -30.82 35.83
N SER A 129 -21.01 -30.51 37.13
CA SER A 129 -21.56 -29.24 37.66
C SER A 129 -20.70 -28.06 37.28
N GLU A 130 -19.36 -28.19 37.20
CA GLU A 130 -18.44 -27.16 36.71
C GLU A 130 -18.69 -26.83 35.23
N ALA A 131 -18.85 -27.86 34.40
CA ALA A 131 -19.17 -27.70 32.98
C ALA A 131 -20.53 -26.99 32.78
N ARG A 132 -21.55 -27.31 33.62
CA ARG A 132 -22.85 -26.63 33.58
C ARG A 132 -22.74 -25.15 33.98
N LEU A 133 -21.99 -24.85 35.05
CA LEU A 133 -21.71 -23.47 35.49
C LEU A 133 -21.07 -22.67 34.38
N LEU A 134 -20.01 -23.20 33.76
CA LEU A 134 -19.31 -22.55 32.65
C LEU A 134 -20.22 -22.28 31.43
N ALA A 135 -21.04 -23.30 31.07
CA ALA A 135 -22.01 -23.14 29.97
C ALA A 135 -23.03 -22.02 30.24
N THR A 136 -23.49 -21.88 31.50
CA THR A 136 -24.45 -20.86 31.87
C THR A 136 -23.79 -19.46 31.92
N GLN A 137 -22.52 -19.36 32.35
CA GLN A 137 -21.74 -18.14 32.27
C GLN A 137 -21.59 -17.68 30.82
N SER A 138 -21.22 -18.58 29.91
CA SER A 138 -21.09 -18.23 28.48
C SER A 138 -22.41 -17.73 27.88
N ARG A 139 -23.56 -18.31 28.24
CA ARG A 139 -24.87 -17.82 27.79
C ARG A 139 -25.17 -16.41 28.29
N LEU A 140 -24.75 -16.06 29.51
CA LEU A 140 -24.91 -14.69 30.05
C LEU A 140 -23.99 -13.72 29.32
N GLU A 141 -22.76 -14.11 29.00
CA GLU A 141 -21.81 -13.30 28.24
C GLU A 141 -22.31 -12.97 26.82
N GLU A 142 -23.04 -13.91 26.16
CA GLU A 142 -23.67 -13.68 24.86
C GLU A 142 -24.69 -12.53 24.85
N ARG A 143 -25.17 -12.08 26.00
CA ARG A 143 -26.10 -10.96 26.14
C ARG A 143 -25.41 -9.61 26.34
N LEU A 144 -24.09 -9.61 26.34
CA LEU A 144 -23.27 -8.42 26.39
C LEU A 144 -22.56 -8.22 25.04
N ILE A 145 -22.73 -7.06 24.45
CA ILE A 145 -21.90 -6.66 23.31
C ILE A 145 -20.71 -5.88 23.86
N ILE A 146 -19.53 -6.44 23.67
CA ILE A 146 -18.26 -5.95 24.23
C ILE A 146 -17.35 -5.52 23.10
N ALA A 147 -16.62 -4.41 23.27
CA ALA A 147 -15.61 -3.94 22.30
C ALA A 147 -14.40 -4.90 22.28
N PRO A 148 -14.08 -5.56 21.17
CA PRO A 148 -12.93 -6.49 21.09
C PRO A 148 -11.59 -5.77 21.11
N PHE A 149 -11.55 -4.52 20.68
CA PHE A 149 -10.38 -3.64 20.70
C PHE A 149 -10.79 -2.20 21.00
N SER A 150 -9.83 -1.34 21.30
CA SER A 150 -10.09 0.09 21.50
C SER A 150 -10.23 0.80 20.16
N GLY A 151 -11.26 1.66 20.03
CA GLY A 151 -11.53 2.32 18.76
C GLY A 151 -12.66 3.34 18.87
N VAL A 152 -13.12 3.83 17.74
CA VAL A 152 -14.26 4.73 17.60
C VAL A 152 -15.48 3.94 17.18
N VAL A 153 -16.57 4.04 17.93
CA VAL A 153 -17.86 3.46 17.53
C VAL A 153 -18.53 4.34 16.48
N GLY A 154 -19.18 3.72 15.51
CA GLY A 154 -19.96 4.40 14.47
C GLY A 154 -21.27 4.96 14.99
N LEU A 155 -22.15 5.27 14.04
CA LEU A 155 -23.55 5.64 14.34
C LEU A 155 -24.35 4.36 14.61
N ARG A 156 -25.27 4.42 15.58
CA ARG A 156 -26.15 3.30 15.91
C ARG A 156 -27.55 3.52 15.33
N ASP A 157 -28.14 2.45 14.85
CA ASP A 157 -29.52 2.45 14.34
C ASP A 157 -30.49 1.76 15.33
N ILE A 158 -30.00 1.39 16.54
CA ILE A 158 -30.77 0.69 17.54
C ILE A 158 -31.08 1.58 18.74
N SER A 159 -32.15 1.25 19.46
CA SER A 159 -32.60 1.96 20.67
C SER A 159 -32.86 0.98 21.82
N VAL A 160 -32.83 1.50 23.05
CA VAL A 160 -33.25 0.76 24.23
C VAL A 160 -34.72 0.34 24.06
N GLY A 161 -35.02 -0.93 24.35
CA GLY A 161 -36.34 -1.55 24.13
C GLY A 161 -36.53 -2.22 22.76
N ALA A 162 -35.56 -2.09 21.84
CA ALA A 162 -35.61 -2.81 20.57
C ALA A 162 -35.36 -4.29 20.76
N LEU A 163 -36.11 -5.14 20.08
CA LEU A 163 -35.84 -6.56 19.95
C LEU A 163 -34.85 -6.80 18.82
N VAL A 164 -33.74 -7.46 19.10
CA VAL A 164 -32.70 -7.83 18.13
C VAL A 164 -32.64 -9.34 17.98
N LYS A 165 -32.13 -9.80 16.83
CA LYS A 165 -31.94 -11.21 16.48
C LYS A 165 -30.49 -11.48 16.08
N PRO A 166 -30.01 -12.74 16.11
CA PRO A 166 -28.69 -13.09 15.64
C PRO A 166 -28.42 -12.57 14.23
N GLY A 167 -27.32 -11.79 14.09
CA GLY A 167 -26.92 -11.16 12.85
C GLY A 167 -27.39 -9.70 12.67
N ASP A 168 -28.30 -9.19 13.51
CA ASP A 168 -28.70 -7.78 13.45
C ASP A 168 -27.50 -6.91 13.86
N GLU A 169 -27.17 -5.93 13.01
CA GLU A 169 -26.07 -5.00 13.25
C GLU A 169 -26.41 -4.06 14.41
N ILE A 170 -25.47 -3.93 15.32
CA ILE A 170 -25.60 -3.06 16.52
C ILE A 170 -24.84 -1.75 16.30
N VAL A 171 -23.56 -1.86 16.00
CA VAL A 171 -22.67 -0.71 15.77
C VAL A 171 -21.37 -1.17 15.13
N THR A 172 -20.75 -0.31 14.33
CA THR A 172 -19.38 -0.51 13.81
C THR A 172 -18.36 -0.01 14.85
N LEU A 173 -17.21 -0.65 14.88
CA LEU A 173 -16.07 -0.26 15.70
C LEU A 173 -14.82 -0.25 14.84
N ASP A 174 -14.15 0.91 14.77
CA ASP A 174 -12.97 1.14 13.94
C ASP A 174 -11.78 1.60 14.78
N ASP A 175 -10.65 0.94 14.63
CA ASP A 175 -9.37 1.45 15.13
C ASP A 175 -8.77 2.40 14.10
N LEU A 176 -8.79 3.69 14.42
CA LEU A 176 -8.29 4.78 13.58
C LEU A 176 -6.90 5.27 13.99
N THR A 177 -6.18 4.59 14.86
CA THR A 177 -4.84 5.01 15.34
C THR A 177 -3.81 5.07 14.22
N GLN A 178 -3.92 4.14 13.29
CA GLN A 178 -3.21 4.08 12.03
C GLN A 178 -4.15 3.59 10.94
N MET A 179 -3.80 3.91 9.69
CA MET A 179 -4.63 3.55 8.55
C MET A 179 -3.88 2.58 7.63
N LYS A 180 -4.57 1.58 7.15
CA LYS A 180 -4.11 0.70 6.06
C LYS A 180 -4.49 1.36 4.74
N LEU A 181 -3.52 1.67 3.92
CA LEU A 181 -3.72 2.22 2.58
C LEU A 181 -3.49 1.11 1.55
N ASP A 182 -4.56 0.65 0.94
CA ASP A 182 -4.52 -0.34 -0.12
C ASP A 182 -4.37 0.37 -1.47
N ILE A 183 -3.21 0.17 -2.10
CA ILE A 183 -2.78 0.82 -3.34
C ILE A 183 -2.87 -0.21 -4.46
N SER A 184 -3.49 0.16 -5.58
CA SER A 184 -3.53 -0.67 -6.79
C SER A 184 -2.45 -0.21 -7.76
N LEU A 185 -1.45 -1.06 -8.01
CA LEU A 185 -0.33 -0.78 -8.90
C LEU A 185 -0.35 -1.73 -10.11
N PRO A 186 -0.10 -1.24 -11.34
CA PRO A 186 0.14 -2.11 -12.48
C PRO A 186 1.25 -3.13 -12.19
N ALA A 187 1.06 -4.40 -12.59
CA ALA A 187 1.98 -5.49 -12.27
C ALA A 187 3.41 -5.29 -12.82
N VAL A 188 3.58 -4.40 -13.80
CA VAL A 188 4.90 -4.02 -14.33
C VAL A 188 5.84 -3.46 -13.25
N TYR A 189 5.28 -2.88 -12.18
CA TYR A 189 6.06 -2.32 -11.06
C TYR A 189 6.43 -3.35 -9.99
N LEU A 190 6.03 -4.64 -10.15
CA LEU A 190 6.30 -5.68 -9.16
C LEU A 190 7.79 -5.85 -8.82
N SER A 191 8.67 -5.71 -9.82
CA SER A 191 10.11 -5.79 -9.61
C SER A 191 10.72 -4.58 -8.91
N THR A 192 9.98 -3.46 -8.88
CA THR A 192 10.45 -2.18 -8.35
C THR A 192 9.96 -1.92 -6.94
N VAL A 193 8.74 -2.36 -6.62
CA VAL A 193 8.11 -2.12 -5.31
C VAL A 193 8.61 -3.13 -4.30
N GLN A 194 9.02 -2.63 -3.13
CA GLN A 194 9.53 -3.44 -2.03
C GLN A 194 8.92 -3.01 -0.69
N LYS A 195 8.88 -3.95 0.25
CA LYS A 195 8.50 -3.66 1.63
C LYS A 195 9.46 -2.64 2.25
N GLY A 196 8.93 -1.69 3.02
CA GLY A 196 9.70 -0.61 3.62
C GLY A 196 9.90 0.61 2.72
N MET A 197 9.42 0.59 1.46
CA MET A 197 9.47 1.78 0.61
C MET A 197 8.64 2.90 1.21
N ALA A 198 9.24 4.10 1.24
CA ALA A 198 8.53 5.30 1.67
C ALA A 198 7.46 5.70 0.66
N ILE A 199 6.31 6.10 1.17
CA ILE A 199 5.22 6.67 0.39
C ILE A 199 4.84 8.04 0.92
N THR A 200 4.35 8.87 0.01
CA THR A 200 3.66 10.12 0.36
C THR A 200 2.28 10.08 -0.27
N ALA A 201 1.26 10.30 0.54
CA ALA A 201 -0.12 10.26 0.09
C ALA A 201 -0.82 11.59 0.35
N THR A 202 -1.66 12.01 -0.59
CA THR A 202 -2.51 13.20 -0.50
C THR A 202 -3.95 12.83 -0.78
N THR A 203 -4.88 13.61 -0.28
CA THR A 203 -6.30 13.39 -0.50
C THR A 203 -7.00 14.71 -0.84
N PRO A 204 -8.00 14.70 -1.73
CA PRO A 204 -8.79 15.91 -2.03
C PRO A 204 -9.69 16.35 -0.87
N TYR A 205 -9.92 15.47 0.11
CA TYR A 205 -10.79 15.78 1.27
C TYR A 205 -10.11 16.64 2.32
N ILE A 206 -8.76 16.71 2.32
CA ILE A 206 -7.95 17.48 3.29
C ILE A 206 -6.94 18.31 2.50
N ASN A 207 -7.27 19.57 2.26
CA ASN A 207 -6.45 20.45 1.42
C ASN A 207 -5.08 20.73 2.05
N GLY A 208 -4.03 20.61 1.23
CA GLY A 208 -2.67 21.04 1.54
C GLY A 208 -1.90 20.15 2.51
N GLU A 209 -2.46 19.03 2.96
CA GLU A 209 -1.76 18.09 3.83
C GLU A 209 -1.28 16.87 3.05
N SER A 210 -0.05 16.46 3.30
CA SER A 210 0.53 15.22 2.84
C SER A 210 0.78 14.29 4.04
N PHE A 211 0.52 13.02 3.82
CA PHE A 211 0.67 11.97 4.83
C PHE A 211 1.78 11.03 4.38
N SER A 212 2.75 10.82 5.25
CA SER A 212 3.87 9.93 4.98
C SER A 212 3.62 8.57 5.64
N GLY A 213 4.05 7.52 4.96
CA GLY A 213 3.95 6.16 5.45
C GLY A 213 4.96 5.26 4.75
N GLU A 214 4.83 3.98 4.95
CA GLU A 214 5.71 2.98 4.33
C GLU A 214 4.92 1.76 3.85
N VAL A 215 5.44 1.10 2.82
CA VAL A 215 4.90 -0.15 2.31
C VAL A 215 5.11 -1.25 3.35
N SER A 216 4.01 -1.79 3.87
CA SER A 216 4.05 -2.87 4.87
C SER A 216 4.04 -4.25 4.23
N SER A 217 3.28 -4.42 3.14
CA SER A 217 3.13 -5.71 2.46
C SER A 217 2.71 -5.54 1.01
N ILE A 218 3.03 -6.56 0.21
CA ILE A 218 2.65 -6.69 -1.19
C ILE A 218 1.85 -7.98 -1.29
N ASP A 219 0.70 -7.94 -1.97
CA ASP A 219 -0.13 -9.12 -2.18
C ASP A 219 0.64 -10.18 -2.97
N SER A 220 0.38 -11.43 -2.68
CA SER A 220 0.98 -12.58 -3.39
C SER A 220 0.30 -12.86 -4.73
N ARG A 221 -0.79 -12.16 -5.05
CA ARG A 221 -1.61 -12.39 -6.24
C ARG A 221 -1.76 -11.13 -7.07
N ILE A 222 -1.71 -11.31 -8.39
CA ILE A 222 -2.06 -10.28 -9.36
C ILE A 222 -3.53 -10.47 -9.72
N ASP A 223 -4.30 -9.39 -9.65
CA ASP A 223 -5.67 -9.38 -10.14
C ASP A 223 -5.66 -9.59 -11.66
N THR A 224 -6.29 -10.66 -12.11
CA THR A 224 -6.27 -11.06 -13.52
C THR A 224 -7.13 -10.18 -14.41
N SER A 225 -8.11 -9.47 -13.86
CA SER A 225 -9.01 -8.58 -14.58
C SER A 225 -8.37 -7.22 -14.84
N THR A 226 -7.71 -6.66 -13.83
CA THR A 226 -7.08 -5.33 -13.89
C THR A 226 -5.59 -5.38 -14.21
N ARG A 227 -4.95 -6.55 -14.11
CA ARG A 227 -3.49 -6.72 -14.20
C ARG A 227 -2.72 -5.87 -13.19
N ALA A 228 -3.36 -5.61 -12.05
CA ALA A 228 -2.79 -4.84 -10.95
C ALA A 228 -2.38 -5.75 -9.78
N ILE A 229 -1.38 -5.30 -9.03
CA ILE A 229 -1.00 -5.88 -7.75
C ILE A 229 -1.44 -4.94 -6.62
N ARG A 230 -1.96 -5.52 -5.55
CA ARG A 230 -2.31 -4.75 -4.36
C ARG A 230 -1.10 -4.60 -3.46
N VAL A 231 -0.80 -3.37 -3.12
CA VAL A 231 0.28 -3.01 -2.18
C VAL A 231 -0.36 -2.31 -0.99
N ARG A 232 -0.04 -2.76 0.21
CA ARG A 232 -0.53 -2.16 1.45
C ARG A 232 0.55 -1.33 2.10
N ALA A 233 0.22 -0.10 2.41
CA ALA A 233 1.05 0.80 3.21
C ALA A 233 0.35 1.15 4.52
N ILE A 234 1.13 1.55 5.51
CA ILE A 234 0.62 2.02 6.81
C ILE A 234 0.88 3.50 6.94
N LEU A 235 -0.17 4.25 7.29
CA LEU A 235 -0.11 5.68 7.55
C LEU A 235 -0.49 5.95 9.01
N PRO A 236 0.37 6.60 9.81
CA PRO A 236 0.01 7.08 11.13
C PRO A 236 -1.13 8.11 11.06
N ASN A 237 -2.08 8.03 11.99
CA ASN A 237 -3.23 8.95 12.05
C ASN A 237 -3.42 9.57 13.44
N PRO A 238 -2.38 10.21 14.02
CA PRO A 238 -2.42 10.69 15.41
C PRO A 238 -3.46 11.79 15.66
N LYS A 239 -3.91 12.47 14.60
CA LYS A 239 -4.92 13.54 14.70
C LYS A 239 -6.33 13.06 14.35
N GLY A 240 -6.51 11.77 13.99
CA GLY A 240 -7.81 11.21 13.58
C GLY A 240 -8.43 11.85 12.32
N LYS A 241 -7.62 12.49 11.47
CA LYS A 241 -8.12 13.18 10.27
C LYS A 241 -8.41 12.21 9.12
N LEU A 242 -7.69 11.11 9.07
CA LEU A 242 -7.87 10.09 8.05
C LEU A 242 -9.02 9.17 8.46
N LEU A 243 -9.95 8.95 7.54
CA LEU A 243 -11.12 8.09 7.75
C LEU A 243 -11.12 6.93 6.74
N PRO A 244 -11.66 5.77 7.12
CA PRO A 244 -11.88 4.66 6.19
C PRO A 244 -12.71 5.10 4.99
N GLY A 245 -12.40 4.55 3.80
CA GLY A 245 -13.07 4.89 2.55
C GLY A 245 -12.53 6.12 1.82
N MET A 246 -11.63 6.91 2.42
CA MET A 246 -11.01 8.04 1.72
C MET A 246 -10.14 7.56 0.56
N LEU A 247 -10.28 8.23 -0.59
CA LEU A 247 -9.39 8.05 -1.74
C LEU A 247 -8.10 8.85 -1.52
N MET A 248 -6.97 8.22 -1.81
CA MET A 248 -5.64 8.83 -1.71
C MET A 248 -4.91 8.75 -3.04
N THR A 249 -4.27 9.86 -3.43
CA THR A 249 -3.23 9.86 -4.47
C THR A 249 -1.90 9.59 -3.80
N VAL A 250 -1.22 8.54 -4.23
CA VAL A 250 -0.02 8.00 -3.58
C VAL A 250 1.17 8.13 -4.50
N ASN A 251 2.26 8.68 -3.98
CA ASN A 251 3.56 8.70 -4.64
C ASN A 251 4.50 7.76 -3.91
N LEU A 252 4.87 6.65 -4.57
CA LEU A 252 5.92 5.76 -4.12
C LEU A 252 7.25 6.25 -4.70
N THR A 253 8.25 6.47 -3.85
CA THR A 253 9.59 6.88 -4.27
C THR A 253 10.47 5.64 -4.36
N THR A 254 10.99 5.35 -5.55
CA THR A 254 11.93 4.23 -5.73
C THR A 254 13.24 4.51 -5.00
N PRO A 255 13.97 3.48 -4.56
CA PRO A 255 15.31 3.65 -4.04
C PRO A 255 16.20 4.45 -5.01
N VAL A 256 17.05 5.31 -4.45
CA VAL A 256 18.02 6.04 -5.25
C VAL A 256 19.11 5.06 -5.70
N VAL A 257 19.31 4.94 -7.00
CA VAL A 257 20.37 4.11 -7.59
C VAL A 257 21.13 4.93 -8.63
N ASP A 258 22.43 4.75 -8.72
CA ASP A 258 23.20 5.42 -9.76
C ASP A 258 22.81 4.85 -11.12
N GLN A 259 22.45 5.73 -12.04
CA GLN A 259 22.04 5.42 -13.40
C GLN A 259 22.79 6.30 -14.39
N LEU A 260 22.99 5.76 -15.59
CA LEU A 260 23.57 6.52 -16.69
C LEU A 260 22.48 7.44 -17.24
N LEU A 261 22.62 8.75 -17.07
CA LEU A 261 21.60 9.74 -17.38
C LEU A 261 22.00 10.62 -18.56
N ILE A 262 20.97 10.97 -19.34
CA ILE A 262 21.06 11.97 -20.40
C ILE A 262 19.88 12.93 -20.30
N PRO A 263 20.04 14.20 -20.74
CA PRO A 263 18.91 15.10 -20.91
C PRO A 263 17.92 14.56 -21.95
N GLU A 264 16.62 14.60 -21.65
CA GLU A 264 15.58 14.15 -22.58
C GLU A 264 15.62 14.88 -23.92
N ALA A 265 16.05 16.16 -23.90
CA ALA A 265 16.23 16.97 -25.10
C ALA A 265 17.27 16.42 -26.08
N SER A 266 18.16 15.51 -25.64
CA SER A 266 19.16 14.86 -26.50
C SER A 266 18.61 13.70 -27.35
N LEU A 267 17.38 13.25 -27.07
CA LEU A 267 16.78 12.11 -27.74
C LEU A 267 16.11 12.49 -29.06
N VAL A 268 16.42 11.73 -30.09
CA VAL A 268 15.74 11.78 -31.38
C VAL A 268 14.93 10.49 -31.56
N GLN A 269 13.65 10.63 -31.75
CA GLN A 269 12.77 9.49 -32.00
C GLN A 269 12.47 9.35 -33.49
N GLU A 270 12.75 8.17 -34.06
CA GLU A 270 12.40 7.81 -35.42
C GLU A 270 11.63 6.48 -35.43
N GLY A 271 10.33 6.60 -35.61
CA GLY A 271 9.43 5.47 -35.47
C GLY A 271 9.47 4.86 -34.06
N PHE A 272 9.86 3.59 -33.94
CA PHE A 272 9.99 2.88 -32.68
C PHE A 272 11.43 2.89 -32.10
N ARG A 273 12.37 3.55 -32.76
CA ARG A 273 13.78 3.57 -32.36
C ARG A 273 14.15 4.94 -31.82
N GLN A 274 15.05 4.95 -30.84
CA GLN A 274 15.58 6.16 -30.24
C GLN A 274 17.06 6.29 -30.55
N TYR A 275 17.49 7.50 -30.85
CA TYR A 275 18.84 7.81 -31.21
C TYR A 275 19.34 9.02 -30.46
N VAL A 276 20.64 9.13 -30.31
CA VAL A 276 21.36 10.31 -29.87
C VAL A 276 22.48 10.61 -30.85
N TYR A 277 22.93 11.86 -30.89
CA TYR A 277 24.11 12.24 -31.65
C TYR A 277 25.31 12.32 -30.70
N VAL A 278 26.24 11.37 -30.85
CA VAL A 278 27.48 11.30 -30.07
C VAL A 278 28.57 12.05 -30.81
N VAL A 279 29.29 12.95 -30.11
CA VAL A 279 30.40 13.69 -30.68
C VAL A 279 31.61 12.77 -30.82
N ALA A 280 32.05 12.59 -32.02
CA ALA A 280 33.28 11.85 -32.34
C ALA A 280 34.43 12.87 -32.54
N PRO A 281 35.56 12.71 -31.83
CA PRO A 281 36.72 13.51 -32.09
C PRO A 281 37.24 13.28 -33.51
N ALA A 282 37.41 14.31 -34.27
CA ALA A 282 38.00 14.27 -35.59
C ALA A 282 39.17 15.28 -35.70
N ASP A 283 40.13 14.98 -36.55
CA ASP A 283 41.28 15.86 -36.80
C ASP A 283 40.81 17.16 -37.44
N GLY A 284 40.54 18.20 -36.61
CA GLY A 284 40.25 19.57 -37.01
C GLY A 284 38.81 20.05 -36.86
N VAL A 285 37.77 19.26 -37.08
CA VAL A 285 36.35 19.62 -36.93
C VAL A 285 35.61 18.48 -36.28
N ASP A 286 34.92 18.76 -35.16
CA ASP A 286 34.09 17.75 -34.47
C ASP A 286 32.94 17.29 -35.37
N LYS A 287 32.70 15.97 -35.41
CA LYS A 287 31.61 15.35 -36.15
C LYS A 287 30.69 14.57 -35.19
N VAL A 288 29.48 14.33 -35.59
CA VAL A 288 28.53 13.58 -34.81
C VAL A 288 28.18 12.25 -35.50
N ASN A 289 28.10 11.19 -34.67
CA ASN A 289 27.60 9.88 -35.07
C ASN A 289 26.20 9.68 -34.50
N LYS A 290 25.27 9.29 -35.35
CA LYS A 290 23.93 8.93 -34.93
C LYS A 290 23.94 7.54 -34.33
N GLN A 291 23.76 7.46 -33.01
CA GLN A 291 23.82 6.20 -32.25
C GLN A 291 22.45 5.79 -31.73
N GLN A 292 22.06 4.54 -31.96
CA GLN A 292 20.85 3.99 -31.41
C GLN A 292 21.04 3.71 -29.92
N VAL A 293 20.02 4.09 -29.12
CA VAL A 293 20.01 3.89 -27.68
C VAL A 293 18.74 3.18 -27.24
N THR A 294 18.83 2.44 -26.12
CA THR A 294 17.67 1.94 -25.42
C THR A 294 17.53 2.74 -24.13
N THR A 295 16.37 3.35 -23.94
CA THR A 295 16.11 4.15 -22.76
C THR A 295 15.21 3.45 -21.77
N GLY A 296 15.31 3.82 -20.50
CA GLY A 296 14.49 3.36 -19.39
C GLY A 296 13.55 4.44 -18.84
N ALA A 297 13.52 4.56 -17.54
CA ALA A 297 12.68 5.52 -16.81
C ALA A 297 13.07 6.96 -17.13
N ARG A 298 12.08 7.86 -17.00
CA ARG A 298 12.24 9.31 -17.20
C ARG A 298 11.78 10.05 -15.96
N ASN A 299 12.52 11.06 -15.58
CA ASN A 299 12.16 11.93 -14.46
C ASN A 299 12.81 13.30 -14.60
N ASN A 300 12.05 14.37 -14.38
CA ASN A 300 12.55 15.77 -14.37
C ASN A 300 13.38 16.18 -15.60
N GLY A 301 13.00 15.72 -16.82
CA GLY A 301 13.72 16.04 -18.06
C GLY A 301 15.01 15.26 -18.28
N GLU A 302 15.25 14.24 -17.46
CA GLU A 302 16.34 13.27 -17.60
C GLU A 302 15.82 11.89 -17.94
N VAL A 303 16.62 11.12 -18.66
CA VAL A 303 16.29 9.78 -19.14
C VAL A 303 17.42 8.82 -18.81
N VAL A 304 17.06 7.66 -18.24
CA VAL A 304 18.00 6.58 -18.00
C VAL A 304 18.37 5.90 -19.31
N VAL A 305 19.66 5.71 -19.56
CA VAL A 305 20.18 4.94 -20.69
C VAL A 305 20.47 3.53 -20.22
N MET A 306 19.78 2.55 -20.83
CA MET A 306 19.98 1.13 -20.54
C MET A 306 21.09 0.52 -21.41
N SER A 307 21.24 1.00 -22.64
CA SER A 307 22.28 0.54 -23.56
C SER A 307 22.51 1.54 -24.70
N GLY A 308 23.70 1.49 -25.31
CA GLY A 308 24.06 2.30 -26.47
C GLY A 308 24.96 3.50 -26.15
N LEU A 309 25.25 3.81 -24.89
CA LEU A 309 26.20 4.85 -24.48
C LEU A 309 27.08 4.40 -23.33
N ASN A 310 28.23 5.05 -23.17
CA ASN A 310 29.15 4.87 -22.07
C ASN A 310 29.27 6.17 -21.26
N ALA A 311 29.66 6.06 -20.01
CA ALA A 311 30.04 7.24 -19.22
C ALA A 311 31.21 7.97 -19.86
N GLY A 312 31.12 9.31 -19.94
CA GLY A 312 32.10 10.15 -20.60
C GLY A 312 31.79 10.44 -22.09
N ASP A 313 30.82 9.76 -22.69
CA ASP A 313 30.37 10.11 -24.04
C ASP A 313 29.82 11.55 -24.06
N ARG A 314 30.20 12.32 -25.07
CA ARG A 314 29.66 13.67 -25.28
C ARG A 314 28.50 13.58 -26.28
N ILE A 315 27.33 14.01 -25.88
CA ILE A 315 26.11 13.96 -26.70
C ILE A 315 25.57 15.36 -26.98
N VAL A 316 24.93 15.54 -28.14
CA VAL A 316 24.28 16.81 -28.50
C VAL A 316 22.95 16.92 -27.79
N VAL A 317 22.70 18.07 -27.14
CA VAL A 317 21.43 18.37 -26.43
C VAL A 317 20.59 19.40 -27.22
N HIS A 318 21.21 20.42 -27.77
CA HIS A 318 20.53 21.45 -28.57
C HIS A 318 21.12 21.56 -29.97
N GLY A 319 20.28 21.90 -30.97
CA GLY A 319 20.67 21.96 -32.36
C GLY A 319 20.45 20.71 -33.19
N ILE A 320 19.85 19.70 -32.58
CA ILE A 320 19.65 18.32 -33.10
C ILE A 320 18.87 18.28 -34.43
N LEU A 321 17.86 19.15 -34.61
CA LEU A 321 16.96 19.12 -35.77
C LEU A 321 17.66 19.37 -37.12
N ARG A 322 18.88 19.92 -37.07
CA ARG A 322 19.70 20.25 -38.27
C ARG A 322 20.78 19.21 -38.54
N LEU A 323 20.93 18.22 -37.63
CA LEU A 323 21.96 17.20 -37.72
C LEU A 323 21.52 16.02 -38.56
N ARG A 324 22.49 15.50 -39.28
CA ARG A 324 22.46 14.17 -39.94
C ARG A 324 23.66 13.39 -39.44
N ASP A 325 23.67 12.11 -39.71
CA ASP A 325 24.85 11.30 -39.41
C ASP A 325 26.08 11.89 -40.12
N GLN A 326 27.22 11.94 -39.43
CA GLN A 326 28.49 12.51 -39.92
C GLN A 326 28.47 14.06 -40.17
N SER A 327 27.45 14.79 -39.66
CA SER A 327 27.42 16.25 -39.74
C SER A 327 28.57 16.86 -38.95
N GLU A 328 29.17 17.92 -39.54
CA GLU A 328 30.16 18.76 -38.87
C GLU A 328 29.46 19.71 -37.91
N ILE A 329 30.02 19.83 -36.71
CA ILE A 329 29.46 20.63 -35.63
C ILE A 329 30.42 21.69 -35.12
N ARG A 330 29.87 22.75 -34.56
CA ARG A 330 30.59 23.75 -33.76
C ARG A 330 30.00 23.77 -32.35
N ILE A 331 30.76 23.33 -31.39
CA ILE A 331 30.34 23.29 -29.97
C ILE A 331 30.23 24.73 -29.46
N LEU A 332 29.07 25.10 -28.97
CA LEU A 332 28.83 26.35 -28.26
C LEU A 332 29.16 26.17 -26.79
N PRO A 333 29.65 27.22 -26.09
CA PRO A 333 29.78 27.19 -24.64
C PRO A 333 28.38 26.92 -24.02
N ALA A 334 28.32 26.00 -23.09
CA ALA A 334 27.07 25.63 -22.43
C ALA A 334 26.46 26.83 -21.68
N ASN A 335 25.42 27.41 -22.23
CA ASN A 335 24.55 28.33 -21.52
C ASN A 335 23.36 27.52 -21.01
N PHE A 336 23.53 26.81 -19.92
CA PHE A 336 22.39 26.25 -19.19
C PHE A 336 21.57 27.41 -18.62
N SER A 337 20.62 27.91 -19.39
CA SER A 337 19.54 28.73 -18.82
C SER A 337 18.74 27.86 -17.85
N LYS A 338 18.78 28.29 -16.60
CA LYS A 338 18.00 27.68 -15.48
C LYS A 338 16.52 27.63 -15.79
#